data_e16a24b0d252ef523ee1cc4bf298ac79
#
_entry.id   e16a24b0d252ef523ee1cc4bf298ac79
#
_cell.length_a   1.000
_cell.length_b   1.000
_cell.length_c   1.000
_cell.angle_alpha   90.00
_cell.angle_beta   90.00
_cell.angle_gamma   90.00
#
_symmetry.space_group_name_H-M   'P 1'
#
loop_
_entity.id
_entity.type
_entity.pdbx_description
1 polymer ?
#
loop_
_entity_poly.entity_id
_entity_poly.type
_entity_poly.pdbx_seq_one_letter_code
_entity_poly.pdbx_strand_id
1 'polypeptide(L)'
;LQSELSFLRSQISPHFIFNILNSIVYLIRSRSDLAEPVTIKLSELMRYMLYESADALIPLEKELGYLKNYVELQKIRFEEDVLVRMDIEGTVGGQIIEPMLMIPFVENAFKHGVGLVVDPSIEIYLNISDKKLHFSVRNKIAPGSAEVKDNSSGIGLKNVQRRLELLYPESHRLELTRTEEWFKAELWLEFGERV
;
A
#
# COMPACT_ATOMS: atom_id res chain seq x y z
N LEU A 1 23.31 -5.67 3.78
CA LEU A 1 21.98 -6.14 3.39
C LEU A 1 20.91 -5.84 4.46
N GLN A 2 21.05 -6.31 5.72
CA GLN A 2 20.07 -6.04 6.79
C GLN A 2 19.91 -4.54 7.09
N SER A 3 20.99 -3.77 7.13
CA SER A 3 20.96 -2.31 7.33
C SER A 3 20.29 -1.59 6.17
N GLU A 4 20.53 -2.03 4.93
CA GLU A 4 19.89 -1.48 3.73
C GLU A 4 18.38 -1.77 3.72
N LEU A 5 17.97 -3.00 4.05
CA LEU A 5 16.57 -3.37 4.16
C LEU A 5 15.84 -2.61 5.28
N SER A 6 16.47 -2.45 6.44
CA SER A 6 15.91 -1.69 7.56
C SER A 6 15.69 -0.22 7.18
N PHE A 7 16.64 0.39 6.48
CA PHE A 7 16.50 1.75 5.96
C PHE A 7 15.36 1.86 4.93
N LEU A 8 15.25 0.90 4.02
CA LEU A 8 14.19 0.89 3.01
C LEU A 8 12.80 0.67 3.61
N ARG A 9 12.68 -0.08 4.72
CA ARG A 9 11.43 -0.29 5.47
C ARG A 9 10.99 0.95 6.25
N SER A 10 11.93 1.75 6.76
CA SER A 10 11.64 2.88 7.67
C SER A 10 10.95 4.08 6.99
N GLN A 11 10.70 4.03 5.70
CA GLN A 11 10.13 5.15 4.93
C GLN A 11 8.59 5.15 4.91
N ILE A 12 7.98 4.95 6.07
CA ILE A 12 6.54 5.21 6.22
C ILE A 12 6.32 6.70 6.15
N SER A 13 5.32 7.11 5.38
CA SER A 13 4.99 8.52 5.23
C SER A 13 4.47 9.11 6.56
N PRO A 14 5.26 9.95 7.27
CA PRO A 14 4.76 10.65 8.45
C PRO A 14 3.52 11.47 8.13
N HIS A 15 3.42 11.95 6.91
CA HIS A 15 2.30 12.73 6.40
C HIS A 15 0.98 11.93 6.43
N PHE A 16 1.01 10.62 6.15
CA PHE A 16 -0.18 9.76 6.30
C PHE A 16 -0.67 9.74 7.74
N ILE A 17 0.23 9.51 8.70
CA ILE A 17 -0.11 9.47 10.13
C ILE A 17 -0.72 10.79 10.59
N PHE A 18 -0.11 11.94 10.25
CA PHE A 18 -0.65 13.26 10.59
C PHE A 18 -2.03 13.50 9.98
N ASN A 19 -2.26 13.08 8.74
CA ASN A 19 -3.56 13.25 8.10
C ASN A 19 -4.66 12.41 8.77
N ILE A 20 -4.37 11.16 9.16
CA ILE A 20 -5.34 10.34 9.89
C ILE A 20 -5.61 10.91 11.28
N LEU A 21 -4.59 11.40 12.00
CA LEU A 21 -4.79 12.09 13.29
C LEU A 21 -5.69 13.32 13.14
N ASN A 22 -5.51 14.12 12.10
CA ASN A 22 -6.38 15.26 11.81
C ASN A 22 -7.83 14.82 11.52
N SER A 23 -8.02 13.73 10.78
CA SER A 23 -9.35 13.14 10.55
C SER A 23 -9.99 12.67 11.85
N ILE A 24 -9.24 12.05 12.76
CA ILE A 24 -9.72 11.64 14.09
C ILE A 24 -10.17 12.88 14.89
N VAL A 25 -9.38 13.94 14.90
CA VAL A 25 -9.76 15.20 15.59
C VAL A 25 -11.06 15.77 15.03
N TYR A 26 -11.23 15.75 13.71
CA TYR A 26 -12.49 16.16 13.06
C TYR A 26 -13.67 15.28 13.50
N LEU A 27 -13.52 13.95 13.47
CA LEU A 27 -14.54 13.01 13.90
C LEU A 27 -14.95 13.19 15.37
N ILE A 28 -13.99 13.46 16.26
CA ILE A 28 -14.25 13.74 17.68
C ILE A 28 -15.06 15.05 17.82
N ARG A 29 -14.66 16.10 17.11
CA ARG A 29 -15.35 17.40 17.16
C ARG A 29 -16.78 17.33 16.61
N SER A 30 -16.99 16.54 15.57
CA SER A 30 -18.32 16.29 14.99
C SER A 30 -19.15 15.27 15.78
N ARG A 31 -18.60 14.72 16.88
CA ARG A 31 -19.25 13.68 17.70
C ARG A 31 -19.62 12.44 16.87
N SER A 32 -18.79 12.08 15.92
CA SER A 32 -19.00 10.90 15.08
C SER A 32 -18.69 9.62 15.84
N ASP A 33 -19.54 8.62 15.72
CA ASP A 33 -19.32 7.26 16.25
C ASP A 33 -18.13 6.55 15.57
N LEU A 34 -17.61 7.11 14.48
CA LEU A 34 -16.45 6.58 13.78
C LEU A 34 -15.11 6.94 14.45
N ALA A 35 -15.08 7.93 15.37
CA ALA A 35 -13.84 8.39 15.98
C ALA A 35 -13.07 7.27 16.72
N GLU A 36 -13.78 6.45 17.52
CA GLU A 36 -13.18 5.33 18.24
C GLU A 36 -12.70 4.21 17.30
N PRO A 37 -13.52 3.67 16.37
CA PRO A 37 -13.06 2.65 15.42
C PRO A 37 -11.84 3.09 14.58
N VAL A 38 -11.80 4.34 14.14
CA VAL A 38 -10.68 4.89 13.36
C VAL A 38 -9.41 4.96 14.20
N THR A 39 -9.53 5.37 15.47
CA THR A 39 -8.40 5.42 16.41
C THR A 39 -7.82 4.01 16.66
N ILE A 40 -8.68 3.01 16.83
CA ILE A 40 -8.28 1.62 17.01
C ILE A 40 -7.53 1.13 15.77
N LYS A 41 -8.07 1.32 14.57
CA LYS A 41 -7.44 0.93 13.31
C LYS A 41 -6.06 1.60 13.12
N LEU A 42 -5.95 2.88 13.44
CA LEU A 42 -4.66 3.59 13.40
C LEU A 42 -3.66 2.98 14.39
N SER A 43 -4.10 2.66 15.60
CA SER A 43 -3.24 2.01 16.62
C SER A 43 -2.74 0.64 16.17
N GLU A 44 -3.59 -0.19 15.56
CA GLU A 44 -3.22 -1.49 15.00
C GLU A 44 -2.21 -1.34 13.86
N LEU A 45 -2.45 -0.40 12.96
CA LEU A 45 -1.54 -0.09 11.86
C LEU A 45 -0.17 0.37 12.37
N MET A 46 -0.12 1.26 13.35
CA MET A 46 1.13 1.71 13.96
C MET A 46 1.88 0.57 14.68
N ARG A 47 1.16 -0.31 15.38
CA ARG A 47 1.76 -1.48 16.04
C ARG A 47 2.42 -2.41 15.04
N TYR A 48 1.74 -2.71 13.93
CA TYR A 48 2.32 -3.49 12.84
C TYR A 48 3.62 -2.85 12.33
N MET A 49 3.58 -1.55 12.05
CA MET A 49 4.74 -0.80 11.54
C MET A 49 5.94 -0.80 12.48
N LEU A 50 5.70 -0.68 13.78
CA LEU A 50 6.77 -0.53 14.77
C LEU A 50 7.36 -1.87 15.22
N TYR A 51 6.57 -2.92 15.28
CA TYR A 51 6.97 -4.19 15.91
C TYR A 51 6.98 -5.36 14.91
N GLU A 52 5.93 -5.55 14.12
CA GLU A 52 5.80 -6.73 13.27
C GLU A 52 6.60 -6.61 11.97
N SER A 53 6.85 -5.40 11.49
CA SER A 53 7.71 -5.15 10.32
C SER A 53 9.20 -5.38 10.59
N ALA A 54 9.59 -5.66 11.84
CA ALA A 54 10.97 -5.99 12.19
C ALA A 54 11.36 -7.43 11.77
N ASP A 55 10.38 -8.32 11.64
CA ASP A 55 10.61 -9.70 11.22
C ASP A 55 11.08 -9.74 9.75
N ALA A 56 11.87 -10.76 9.40
CA ALA A 56 12.36 -10.94 8.04
C ALA A 56 11.21 -11.29 7.08
N LEU A 57 10.32 -12.18 7.50
CA LEU A 57 9.14 -12.63 6.78
C LEU A 57 7.95 -12.72 7.76
N ILE A 58 6.76 -12.46 7.26
CA ILE A 58 5.51 -12.54 8.01
C ILE A 58 4.47 -13.37 7.26
N PRO A 59 3.45 -13.92 7.95
CA PRO A 59 2.29 -14.50 7.29
C PRO A 59 1.63 -13.51 6.34
N LEU A 60 1.30 -13.94 5.12
CA LEU A 60 0.60 -13.12 4.12
C LEU A 60 -0.74 -12.57 4.68
N GLU A 61 -1.41 -13.34 5.54
CA GLU A 61 -2.65 -12.91 6.19
C GLU A 61 -2.46 -11.61 6.99
N LYS A 62 -1.32 -11.46 7.70
CA LYS A 62 -1.00 -10.22 8.44
C LYS A 62 -0.76 -9.04 7.51
N GLU A 63 -0.01 -9.24 6.42
CA GLU A 63 0.22 -8.20 5.42
C GLU A 63 -1.09 -7.74 4.77
N LEU A 64 -2.00 -8.68 4.48
CA LEU A 64 -3.33 -8.35 3.95
C LEU A 64 -4.21 -7.62 4.97
N GLY A 65 -4.14 -7.99 6.24
CA GLY A 65 -4.83 -7.28 7.32
C GLY A 65 -4.36 -5.83 7.41
N TYR A 66 -3.05 -5.62 7.35
CA TYR A 66 -2.46 -4.29 7.32
C TYR A 66 -2.89 -3.48 6.09
N LEU A 67 -2.83 -4.10 4.90
CA LEU A 67 -3.25 -3.46 3.65
C LEU A 67 -4.73 -3.02 3.69
N LYS A 68 -5.62 -3.89 4.19
CA LYS A 68 -7.05 -3.58 4.36
C LYS A 68 -7.26 -2.40 5.31
N ASN A 69 -6.62 -2.42 6.49
CA ASN A 69 -6.71 -1.33 7.46
C ASN A 69 -6.22 0.00 6.88
N TYR A 70 -5.11 -0.02 6.13
CA TYR A 70 -4.60 1.17 5.44
C TYR A 70 -5.62 1.74 4.44
N VAL A 71 -6.18 0.88 3.58
CA VAL A 71 -7.18 1.29 2.57
C VAL A 71 -8.44 1.85 3.22
N GLU A 72 -8.93 1.23 4.31
CA GLU A 72 -10.09 1.72 5.04
C GLU A 72 -9.86 3.09 5.69
N LEU A 73 -8.68 3.32 6.28
CA LEU A 73 -8.30 4.62 6.81
C LEU A 73 -8.22 5.70 5.72
N GLN A 74 -7.72 5.35 4.55
CA GLN A 74 -7.72 6.27 3.40
C GLN A 74 -9.13 6.56 2.90
N LYS A 75 -10.03 5.58 2.83
CA LYS A 75 -11.45 5.79 2.48
C LYS A 75 -12.13 6.78 3.44
N ILE A 76 -11.86 6.65 4.74
CA ILE A 76 -12.42 7.58 5.73
C ILE A 76 -11.87 9.00 5.53
N ARG A 77 -10.59 9.12 5.18
CA ARG A 77 -9.95 10.42 4.94
C ARG A 77 -10.50 11.15 3.73
N PHE A 78 -10.78 10.43 2.65
CA PHE A 78 -11.21 11.00 1.38
C PHE A 78 -12.72 10.92 1.17
N GLU A 79 -13.45 10.21 2.05
CA GLU A 79 -14.90 10.03 1.99
C GLU A 79 -15.38 9.63 0.58
N GLU A 80 -16.29 10.39 -0.01
CA GLU A 80 -16.84 10.14 -1.34
C GLU A 80 -16.01 10.77 -2.47
N ASP A 81 -14.95 11.51 -2.15
CA ASP A 81 -14.13 12.23 -3.13
C ASP A 81 -13.30 11.26 -4.01
N VAL A 82 -13.12 10.01 -3.59
CA VAL A 82 -12.33 9.01 -4.31
C VAL A 82 -13.06 7.67 -4.35
N LEU A 83 -13.28 7.14 -5.55
CA LEU A 83 -13.79 5.78 -5.71
C LEU A 83 -12.66 4.77 -5.46
N VAL A 84 -12.72 4.04 -4.36
CA VAL A 84 -11.74 3.01 -4.02
C VAL A 84 -12.38 1.63 -4.04
N ARG A 85 -11.88 0.75 -4.91
CA ARG A 85 -12.26 -0.67 -4.99
C ARG A 85 -11.10 -1.55 -4.59
N MET A 86 -11.39 -2.61 -3.84
CA MET A 86 -10.40 -3.61 -3.43
C MET A 86 -11.00 -5.00 -3.53
N ASP A 87 -10.46 -5.81 -4.41
CA ASP A 87 -10.90 -7.17 -4.66
C ASP A 87 -9.76 -8.15 -4.35
N ILE A 88 -10.05 -9.17 -3.55
CA ILE A 88 -9.11 -10.22 -3.15
C ILE A 88 -9.70 -11.56 -3.51
N GLU A 89 -9.02 -12.29 -4.36
CA GLU A 89 -9.40 -13.62 -4.82
C GLU A 89 -8.39 -14.68 -4.39
N GLY A 90 -8.85 -15.92 -4.27
CA GLY A 90 -8.02 -17.06 -3.93
C GLY A 90 -7.98 -17.35 -2.43
N THR A 91 -7.01 -18.16 -2.01
CA THR A 91 -6.94 -18.70 -0.64
C THR A 91 -5.64 -18.32 0.03
N VAL A 92 -5.75 -17.73 1.21
CA VAL A 92 -4.61 -17.47 2.09
C VAL A 92 -4.43 -18.69 3.00
N GLY A 93 -3.31 -19.39 2.87
CA GLY A 93 -3.07 -20.67 3.53
C GLY A 93 -1.61 -20.85 3.99
N GLY A 94 -1.10 -19.89 4.77
CA GLY A 94 0.23 -20.01 5.35
C GLY A 94 1.39 -19.58 4.44
N GLN A 95 1.12 -18.85 3.36
CA GLN A 95 2.16 -18.16 2.60
C GLN A 95 2.84 -17.12 3.51
N ILE A 96 4.13 -16.90 3.28
CA ILE A 96 4.94 -15.90 3.96
C ILE A 96 5.45 -14.87 2.97
N ILE A 97 5.56 -13.63 3.39
CA ILE A 97 5.97 -12.51 2.56
C ILE A 97 6.83 -11.52 3.35
N GLU A 98 7.66 -10.76 2.68
CA GLU A 98 8.33 -9.59 3.23
C GLU A 98 7.30 -8.57 3.73
N PRO A 99 7.43 -8.04 4.98
CA PRO A 99 6.49 -7.05 5.52
C PRO A 99 6.55 -5.73 4.73
N MET A 100 5.42 -5.04 4.67
CA MET A 100 5.28 -3.73 4.03
C MET A 100 5.71 -3.70 2.55
N LEU A 101 5.46 -4.78 1.83
CA LEU A 101 5.81 -4.87 0.41
C LEU A 101 4.75 -4.24 -0.48
N MET A 102 3.47 -4.38 -0.13
CA MET A 102 2.35 -3.93 -0.97
C MET A 102 1.94 -2.47 -0.71
N ILE A 103 2.12 -1.96 0.49
CA ILE A 103 1.69 -0.61 0.89
C ILE A 103 2.24 0.51 0.01
N PRO A 104 3.53 0.54 -0.36
CA PRO A 104 4.08 1.62 -1.17
C PRO A 104 3.39 1.81 -2.52
N PHE A 105 2.83 0.74 -3.11
CA PHE A 105 2.05 0.83 -4.35
C PHE A 105 0.72 1.53 -4.12
N VAL A 106 0.03 1.17 -3.02
CA VAL A 106 -1.25 1.77 -2.65
C VAL A 106 -1.05 3.22 -2.20
N GLU A 107 0.00 3.49 -1.43
CA GLU A 107 0.37 4.86 -1.03
C GLU A 107 0.64 5.73 -2.26
N ASN A 108 1.37 5.22 -3.25
CA ASN A 108 1.62 5.90 -4.51
C ASN A 108 0.30 6.21 -5.26
N ALA A 109 -0.64 5.26 -5.27
CA ALA A 109 -1.94 5.45 -5.92
C ALA A 109 -2.76 6.55 -5.24
N PHE A 110 -2.82 6.61 -3.92
CA PHE A 110 -3.50 7.70 -3.20
C PHE A 110 -2.77 9.04 -3.34
N LYS A 111 -1.44 9.05 -3.41
CA LYS A 111 -0.66 10.28 -3.58
C LYS A 111 -0.88 10.93 -4.94
N HIS A 112 -0.98 10.13 -6.00
CA HIS A 112 -1.00 10.62 -7.39
C HIS A 112 -2.36 10.47 -8.07
N GLY A 113 -3.25 9.64 -7.52
CA GLY A 113 -4.59 9.37 -8.05
C GLY A 113 -5.69 10.27 -7.50
N VAL A 114 -5.35 11.25 -6.65
CA VAL A 114 -6.28 12.16 -5.97
C VAL A 114 -5.85 13.61 -6.18
N GLY A 115 -6.65 14.56 -5.78
CA GLY A 115 -6.35 15.98 -5.84
C GLY A 115 -6.78 16.60 -7.17
N LEU A 116 -5.90 16.78 -8.13
CA LEU A 116 -6.21 17.40 -9.43
C LEU A 116 -6.82 16.44 -10.46
N VAL A 117 -7.12 15.21 -10.06
CA VAL A 117 -7.72 14.18 -10.93
C VAL A 117 -9.22 14.35 -10.97
N VAL A 118 -9.82 14.32 -12.15
CA VAL A 118 -11.28 14.33 -12.33
C VAL A 118 -11.83 12.94 -12.10
N ASP A 119 -12.87 12.81 -11.27
CA ASP A 119 -13.46 11.53 -10.87
C ASP A 119 -12.40 10.53 -10.41
N PRO A 120 -11.66 10.82 -9.33
CA PRO A 120 -10.54 9.99 -8.90
C PRO A 120 -10.99 8.55 -8.62
N SER A 121 -10.23 7.59 -9.11
CA SER A 121 -10.52 6.17 -8.90
C SER A 121 -9.23 5.41 -8.65
N ILE A 122 -9.27 4.54 -7.64
CA ILE A 122 -8.19 3.63 -7.27
C ILE A 122 -8.75 2.22 -7.22
N GLU A 123 -8.11 1.30 -7.90
CA GLU A 123 -8.49 -0.09 -7.93
C GLU A 123 -7.32 -0.96 -7.51
N ILE A 124 -7.57 -1.81 -6.53
CA ILE A 124 -6.61 -2.73 -5.94
C ILE A 124 -7.12 -4.14 -6.17
N TYR A 125 -6.31 -4.98 -6.75
CA TYR A 125 -6.66 -6.37 -7.04
C TYR A 125 -5.56 -7.30 -6.57
N LEU A 126 -5.96 -8.39 -5.91
CA LEU A 126 -5.08 -9.47 -5.50
C LEU A 126 -5.67 -10.81 -5.93
N ASN A 127 -4.83 -11.65 -6.52
CA ASN A 127 -5.13 -13.06 -6.74
C ASN A 127 -4.06 -13.90 -6.07
N ILE A 128 -4.46 -14.81 -5.19
CA ILE A 128 -3.59 -15.57 -4.30
C ILE A 128 -3.79 -17.05 -4.52
N SER A 129 -2.70 -17.75 -4.77
CA SER A 129 -2.65 -19.22 -4.78
C SER A 129 -1.59 -19.71 -3.80
N ASP A 130 -1.47 -21.03 -3.65
CA ASP A 130 -0.47 -21.62 -2.75
C ASP A 130 0.97 -21.18 -3.07
N LYS A 131 1.26 -20.94 -4.35
CA LYS A 131 2.62 -20.65 -4.83
C LYS A 131 2.81 -19.25 -5.37
N LYS A 132 1.74 -18.51 -5.69
CA LYS A 132 1.84 -17.24 -6.43
C LYS A 132 0.91 -16.19 -5.86
N LEU A 133 1.40 -14.96 -5.88
CA LEU A 133 0.63 -13.74 -5.68
C LEU A 133 0.66 -12.93 -6.97
N HIS A 134 -0.50 -12.51 -7.45
CA HIS A 134 -0.63 -11.42 -8.40
C HIS A 134 -1.29 -10.24 -7.68
N PHE A 135 -0.59 -9.13 -7.59
CA PHE A 135 -1.04 -7.90 -6.97
C PHE A 135 -1.02 -6.78 -7.99
N SER A 136 -2.12 -6.06 -8.13
CA SER A 136 -2.26 -4.94 -9.07
C SER A 136 -2.89 -3.75 -8.37
N VAL A 137 -2.31 -2.58 -8.58
CA VAL A 137 -2.89 -1.30 -8.17
C VAL A 137 -2.92 -0.39 -9.37
N ARG A 138 -4.08 0.20 -9.66
CA ARG A 138 -4.19 1.25 -10.69
C ARG A 138 -4.95 2.45 -10.13
N ASN A 139 -4.55 3.62 -10.58
CA ASN A 139 -5.21 4.86 -10.26
C ASN A 139 -5.35 5.76 -11.48
N LYS A 140 -6.42 6.55 -11.51
CA LYS A 140 -6.54 7.63 -12.49
C LYS A 140 -5.44 8.68 -12.26
N ILE A 141 -5.03 9.34 -13.33
CA ILE A 141 -4.05 10.44 -13.31
C ILE A 141 -4.62 11.64 -14.06
N ALA A 142 -4.16 12.83 -13.69
CA ALA A 142 -4.59 14.04 -14.41
C ALA A 142 -4.00 14.04 -15.85
N PRO A 143 -4.81 14.35 -16.88
CA PRO A 143 -4.34 14.47 -18.24
C PRO A 143 -3.22 15.52 -18.34
N GLY A 144 -2.16 15.20 -19.08
CA GLY A 144 -1.03 16.11 -19.26
C GLY A 144 -0.14 16.29 -18.03
N SER A 145 -0.36 15.55 -16.94
CA SER A 145 0.59 15.44 -15.87
C SER A 145 1.82 14.70 -16.39
N ALA A 146 2.65 15.41 -17.16
CA ALA A 146 4.02 15.01 -17.39
C ALA A 146 4.64 14.80 -16.01
N GLU A 147 5.55 13.83 -15.88
CA GLU A 147 6.33 13.65 -14.67
C GLU A 147 6.74 15.03 -14.13
N VAL A 148 5.96 15.57 -13.19
CA VAL A 148 6.55 16.51 -12.25
C VAL A 148 7.63 15.68 -11.62
N LYS A 149 8.89 16.00 -11.94
CA LYS A 149 10.08 15.44 -11.31
C LYS A 149 10.11 15.90 -9.84
N ASP A 150 9.09 15.49 -9.10
CA ASP A 150 9.17 15.49 -7.66
C ASP A 150 10.16 14.41 -7.30
N ASN A 151 11.35 14.81 -6.89
CA ASN A 151 12.41 13.92 -6.43
C ASN A 151 11.93 12.97 -5.32
N SER A 152 10.79 13.24 -4.69
CA SER A 152 10.13 12.40 -3.69
C SER A 152 9.15 11.37 -4.27
N SER A 153 8.67 11.55 -5.51
CA SER A 153 7.60 10.76 -6.14
C SER A 153 8.05 9.36 -6.57
N GLY A 154 9.34 9.19 -6.87
CA GLY A 154 9.88 7.91 -7.32
C GLY A 154 10.56 7.08 -6.23
N ILE A 155 10.75 7.63 -5.03
CA ILE A 155 11.56 6.97 -3.98
C ILE A 155 10.85 5.71 -3.46
N GLY A 156 9.55 5.77 -3.19
CA GLY A 156 8.80 4.64 -2.65
C GLY A 156 8.81 3.41 -3.57
N LEU A 157 8.45 3.58 -4.83
CA LEU A 157 8.43 2.49 -5.80
C LEU A 157 9.84 2.00 -6.15
N LYS A 158 10.84 2.88 -6.24
CA LYS A 158 12.25 2.49 -6.41
C LYS A 158 12.76 1.65 -5.24
N ASN A 159 12.38 2.01 -4.02
CA ASN A 159 12.76 1.25 -2.83
C ASN A 159 12.12 -0.14 -2.83
N VAL A 160 10.84 -0.26 -3.22
CA VAL A 160 10.19 -1.56 -3.36
C VAL A 160 10.85 -2.38 -4.45
N GLN A 161 11.13 -1.80 -5.61
CA GLN A 161 11.85 -2.48 -6.69
C GLN A 161 13.20 -3.01 -6.19
N ARG A 162 13.97 -2.20 -5.47
CA ARG A 162 15.25 -2.62 -4.90
C ARG A 162 15.10 -3.77 -3.88
N ARG A 163 14.05 -3.72 -3.04
CA ARG A 163 13.73 -4.81 -2.11
C ARG A 163 13.38 -6.10 -2.83
N LEU A 164 12.57 -6.02 -3.88
CA LEU A 164 12.20 -7.17 -4.72
C LEU A 164 13.43 -7.81 -5.37
N GLU A 165 14.34 -7.00 -5.93
CA GLU A 165 15.59 -7.47 -6.50
C GLU A 165 16.49 -8.20 -5.49
N LEU A 166 16.52 -7.71 -4.23
CA LEU A 166 17.36 -8.29 -3.17
C LEU A 166 16.77 -9.56 -2.57
N LEU A 167 15.45 -9.64 -2.41
CA LEU A 167 14.77 -10.69 -1.66
C LEU A 167 14.10 -11.74 -2.54
N TYR A 168 13.74 -11.37 -3.76
CA TYR A 168 13.03 -12.23 -4.72
C TYR A 168 13.68 -12.18 -6.11
N PRO A 169 15.02 -12.36 -6.24
CA PRO A 169 15.76 -12.06 -7.48
C PRO A 169 15.23 -12.84 -8.69
N GLU A 170 14.79 -14.08 -8.51
CA GLU A 170 14.29 -14.95 -9.59
C GLU A 170 12.78 -15.23 -9.48
N SER A 171 12.13 -14.65 -8.47
CA SER A 171 10.76 -15.03 -8.06
C SER A 171 9.78 -13.86 -8.14
N HIS A 172 10.19 -12.74 -8.75
CA HIS A 172 9.30 -11.60 -8.92
C HIS A 172 9.32 -11.04 -10.35
N ARG A 173 8.22 -10.41 -10.71
CA ARG A 173 8.10 -9.55 -11.90
C ARG A 173 7.30 -8.33 -11.51
N LEU A 174 7.84 -7.15 -11.75
CA LEU A 174 7.19 -5.86 -11.52
C LEU A 174 7.03 -5.13 -12.83
N GLU A 175 5.80 -4.71 -13.15
CA GLU A 175 5.49 -3.89 -14.30
C GLU A 175 4.82 -2.60 -13.88
N LEU A 176 5.30 -1.49 -14.42
CA LEU A 176 4.72 -0.16 -14.24
C LEU A 176 4.27 0.34 -15.62
N THR A 177 2.98 0.58 -15.75
CA THR A 177 2.38 1.01 -17.01
C THR A 177 1.67 2.35 -16.82
N ARG A 178 1.85 3.26 -17.77
CA ARG A 178 1.18 4.55 -17.79
C ARG A 178 0.48 4.75 -19.13
N THR A 179 -0.78 5.14 -19.07
CA THR A 179 -1.58 5.60 -20.20
C THR A 179 -1.89 7.09 -20.03
N GLU A 180 -2.75 7.66 -20.86
CA GLU A 180 -3.19 9.06 -20.72
C GLU A 180 -4.03 9.28 -19.45
N GLU A 181 -4.80 8.27 -19.03
CA GLU A 181 -5.76 8.39 -17.92
C GLU A 181 -5.38 7.57 -16.69
N TRP A 182 -4.52 6.56 -16.83
CA TRP A 182 -4.25 5.59 -15.77
C TRP A 182 -2.75 5.35 -15.57
N PHE A 183 -2.39 5.24 -14.31
CA PHE A 183 -1.14 4.61 -13.89
C PHE A 183 -1.47 3.26 -13.26
N LYS A 184 -0.71 2.22 -13.59
CA LYS A 184 -0.87 0.86 -13.09
C LYS A 184 0.47 0.29 -12.67
N ALA A 185 0.50 -0.32 -11.49
CA ALA A 185 1.61 -1.13 -11.00
C ALA A 185 1.12 -2.57 -10.82
N GLU A 186 1.85 -3.54 -11.36
CA GLU A 186 1.55 -4.97 -11.26
C GLU A 186 2.76 -5.73 -10.74
N LEU A 187 2.54 -6.51 -9.70
CA LEU A 187 3.54 -7.37 -9.09
C LEU A 187 3.08 -8.83 -9.17
N TRP A 188 3.89 -9.67 -9.78
CA TRP A 188 3.81 -11.13 -9.66
C TRP A 188 4.92 -11.60 -8.77
N LEU A 189 4.60 -12.43 -7.79
CA LEU A 189 5.52 -12.97 -6.82
C LEU A 189 5.30 -14.48 -6.71
N GLU A 190 6.38 -15.26 -6.74
CA GLU A 190 6.35 -16.66 -6.39
C GLU A 190 6.81 -16.83 -4.93
N PHE A 191 5.95 -17.47 -4.12
CA PHE A 191 6.33 -17.80 -2.75
C PHE A 191 7.39 -18.91 -2.76
N GLY A 192 8.46 -18.72 -1.97
CA GLY A 192 9.48 -19.75 -1.79
C GLY A 192 8.88 -21.03 -1.18
N GLU A 193 9.53 -22.17 -1.44
CA GLU A 193 9.17 -23.40 -0.75
C GLU A 193 9.38 -23.23 0.76
N ARG A 194 8.40 -23.74 1.54
CA ARG A 194 8.53 -23.78 2.99
C ARG A 194 9.72 -24.67 3.33
N VAL A 195 10.79 -24.11 3.87
CA VAL A 195 11.86 -24.85 4.52
C VAL A 195 11.45 -25.21 5.93
#